data_91f7e826092329037accf1dd6ad783fc
#
_entry.id   91f7e826092329037accf1dd6ad783fc
#
_cell.length_a   1.000
_cell.length_b   1.000
_cell.length_c   1.000
_cell.angle_alpha   90.00
_cell.angle_beta   90.00
_cell.angle_gamma   90.00
#
_symmetry.space_group_name_H-M   'P 1'
#
loop_
_entity.id
_entity.type
_entity.pdbx_description
1 polymer ?
#
loop_
_entity_poly.entity_id
_entity_poly.type
_entity_poly.pdbx_seq_one_letter_code
_entity_poly.pdbx_strand_id
1 'polypeptide(L)'
;MPDHFSSDEISKELRAWLRLSLEPELAPAQARQLLAVCGLPPQIYQSSVQALSRHIPGELAVQLSQEPLDELQAQIEQAVAWLKQPGHHVVTLADPTYPAALLDLHDAPLLLYANGNLGALQHKGLAIVGARNATQSGQETATDFAATLASKGWCIISGLASGIDQAAHKGALKAGPESAGTIAVMGTGLDLVYPAAHRDLAHQISDHGLLLSEFPLGTRAMPHHFPRRNRIVAALAKGVLVVEAAKQSGSLITARLAGELGREVFAIPGSIHSPLARGCHALIRQGAKLVESAQDILDELGNVQTTFSLDTNGQPTLQRAHYEALPDELRPILERIDFAPLTPEQLMRRTGLLATELPAVLAELELAGCIEPLADGRFQRLKP
;
A
#
# COMPACT_ATOMS: atom_id res chain seq x y z
N MET A 1 -0.11 22.94 1.69
CA MET A 1 1.35 22.69 1.77
C MET A 1 1.85 23.40 3.00
N PRO A 2 2.32 22.75 4.06
CA PRO A 2 3.06 23.44 5.09
C PRO A 2 4.52 23.54 4.64
N ASP A 3 4.95 24.75 4.25
CA ASP A 3 6.34 25.15 4.18
C ASP A 3 6.89 25.25 5.60
N HIS A 4 7.43 24.14 6.14
CA HIS A 4 7.86 24.11 7.54
C HIS A 4 9.36 23.93 7.77
N PHE A 5 10.18 24.05 6.73
CA PHE A 5 11.63 24.03 6.95
C PHE A 5 12.32 25.09 6.08
N SER A 6 13.31 25.80 6.62
CA SER A 6 14.23 26.57 5.80
C SER A 6 14.99 25.64 4.86
N SER A 7 15.31 26.07 3.65
CA SER A 7 15.96 25.23 2.61
C SER A 7 17.26 24.55 3.09
N ASP A 8 17.94 25.13 4.09
CA ASP A 8 19.17 24.56 4.67
C ASP A 8 18.93 23.48 5.74
N GLU A 9 17.82 23.56 6.50
CA GLU A 9 17.48 22.55 7.52
C GLU A 9 16.89 21.29 6.90
N ILE A 10 16.03 21.41 5.90
CA ILE A 10 15.55 20.29 5.07
C ILE A 10 16.74 19.52 4.49
N SER A 11 17.75 20.26 4.04
CA SER A 11 18.94 19.65 3.46
C SER A 11 19.71 18.75 4.44
N LYS A 12 19.84 19.08 5.72
CA LYS A 12 20.59 18.31 6.72
C LYS A 12 19.87 17.05 7.19
N GLU A 13 18.61 17.14 7.51
CA GLU A 13 17.81 15.99 7.93
C GLU A 13 17.65 14.97 6.80
N LEU A 14 17.31 15.42 5.60
CA LEU A 14 17.21 14.56 4.44
C LEU A 14 18.55 13.85 4.12
N ARG A 15 19.66 14.56 4.21
CA ARG A 15 21.01 13.96 4.04
C ARG A 15 21.29 12.87 5.07
N ALA A 16 20.86 13.06 6.31
CA ALA A 16 21.01 12.06 7.34
C ALA A 16 20.13 10.81 7.08
N TRP A 17 18.90 10.98 6.56
CA TRP A 17 18.05 9.88 6.11
C TRP A 17 18.65 9.13 4.92
N LEU A 18 19.12 9.86 3.90
CA LEU A 18 19.81 9.28 2.74
C LEU A 18 21.04 8.49 3.20
N ARG A 19 21.87 9.09 4.06
CA ARG A 19 23.03 8.43 4.64
C ARG A 19 22.63 7.13 5.33
N LEU A 20 21.65 7.15 6.25
CA LEU A 20 21.22 5.98 7.00
C LEU A 20 20.74 4.84 6.09
N SER A 21 20.07 5.17 4.98
CA SER A 21 19.57 4.19 4.02
C SER A 21 20.66 3.59 3.12
N LEU A 22 21.77 4.30 2.96
CA LEU A 22 22.88 3.95 2.07
C LEU A 22 24.09 3.37 2.84
N GLU A 23 24.06 3.39 4.19
CA GLU A 23 25.17 2.89 5.02
C GLU A 23 25.47 1.42 4.69
N PRO A 24 26.71 1.12 4.29
CA PRO A 24 27.14 -0.25 4.01
C PRO A 24 26.92 -1.15 5.23
N GLU A 25 26.56 -2.41 4.99
CA GLU A 25 26.39 -3.46 6.01
C GLU A 25 25.29 -3.16 7.07
N LEU A 26 24.62 -2.01 7.05
CA LEU A 26 23.53 -1.69 7.95
C LEU A 26 22.21 -2.28 7.41
N ALA A 27 21.75 -3.35 8.03
CA ALA A 27 20.48 -3.96 7.66
C ALA A 27 19.29 -3.04 8.00
N PRO A 28 18.20 -3.01 7.18
CA PRO A 28 17.01 -2.18 7.48
C PRO A 28 16.43 -2.41 8.88
N ALA A 29 16.46 -3.65 9.38
CA ALA A 29 15.99 -3.96 10.74
C ALA A 29 16.85 -3.29 11.82
N GLN A 30 18.17 -3.27 11.65
CA GLN A 30 19.10 -2.59 12.57
C GLN A 30 18.89 -1.07 12.53
N ALA A 31 18.75 -0.50 11.35
CA ALA A 31 18.49 0.93 11.21
C ALA A 31 17.16 1.32 11.89
N ARG A 32 16.09 0.52 11.72
CA ARG A 32 14.81 0.73 12.42
C ARG A 32 14.95 0.61 13.93
N GLN A 33 15.75 -0.33 14.42
CA GLN A 33 16.04 -0.45 15.84
C GLN A 33 16.74 0.81 16.38
N LEU A 34 17.71 1.35 15.64
CA LEU A 34 18.37 2.60 15.98
C LEU A 34 17.40 3.78 15.99
N LEU A 35 16.52 3.89 15.01
CA LEU A 35 15.47 4.91 14.97
C LEU A 35 14.54 4.82 16.19
N ALA A 36 14.18 3.62 16.62
CA ALA A 36 13.31 3.41 17.77
C ALA A 36 13.96 3.79 19.11
N VAL A 37 15.29 3.66 19.21
CA VAL A 37 16.03 3.86 20.49
C VAL A 37 16.70 5.22 20.55
N CYS A 38 17.31 5.66 19.45
CA CYS A 38 18.11 6.89 19.40
C CYS A 38 17.33 8.10 18.85
N GLY A 39 16.17 7.87 18.22
CA GLY A 39 15.41 8.92 17.53
C GLY A 39 15.74 9.03 16.04
N LEU A 40 15.56 10.21 15.45
CA LEU A 40 15.75 10.45 14.02
C LEU A 40 17.25 10.33 13.61
N PRO A 41 17.56 10.17 12.32
CA PRO A 41 18.96 9.95 11.86
C PRO A 41 19.97 10.97 12.38
N PRO A 42 19.68 12.28 12.49
CA PRO A 42 20.64 13.21 13.09
C PRO A 42 21.05 12.85 14.53
N GLN A 43 20.12 12.34 15.35
CA GLN A 43 20.43 11.90 16.72
C GLN A 43 21.25 10.61 16.73
N ILE A 44 20.99 9.69 15.79
CA ILE A 44 21.80 8.46 15.64
C ILE A 44 23.28 8.83 15.41
N TYR A 45 23.54 9.74 14.47
CA TYR A 45 24.91 10.17 14.13
C TYR A 45 25.59 11.02 15.22
N GLN A 46 24.82 11.59 16.14
CA GLN A 46 25.34 12.30 17.32
C GLN A 46 25.58 11.37 18.52
N SER A 47 25.12 10.13 18.43
CA SER A 47 25.25 9.16 19.51
C SER A 47 26.69 8.65 19.66
N SER A 48 27.11 8.32 20.89
CA SER A 48 28.42 7.75 21.13
C SER A 48 28.50 6.31 20.61
N VAL A 49 29.70 5.88 20.20
CA VAL A 49 29.99 4.47 19.81
C VAL A 49 29.47 3.49 20.87
N GLN A 50 29.68 3.80 22.15
CA GLN A 50 29.25 2.96 23.26
C GLN A 50 27.70 2.82 23.33
N ALA A 51 26.95 3.89 23.02
CA ALA A 51 25.50 3.85 22.98
C ALA A 51 25.02 2.99 21.79
N LEU A 52 25.56 3.19 20.60
CA LEU A 52 25.23 2.45 19.38
C LEU A 52 25.58 0.96 19.50
N SER A 53 26.74 0.62 20.09
CA SER A 53 27.21 -0.77 20.23
C SER A 53 26.33 -1.65 21.12
N ARG A 54 25.36 -1.07 21.85
CA ARG A 54 24.35 -1.82 22.59
C ARG A 54 23.27 -2.43 21.67
N HIS A 55 23.15 -1.93 20.46
CA HIS A 55 22.05 -2.25 19.54
C HIS A 55 22.52 -2.83 18.21
N ILE A 56 23.75 -2.51 17.80
CA ILE A 56 24.37 -2.98 16.54
C ILE A 56 25.80 -3.45 16.81
N PRO A 57 26.40 -4.23 15.89
CA PRO A 57 27.81 -4.62 15.98
C PRO A 57 28.73 -3.42 16.17
N GLY A 58 29.79 -3.59 17.00
CA GLY A 58 30.71 -2.51 17.33
C GLY A 58 31.40 -1.87 16.12
N GLU A 59 31.70 -2.65 15.09
CA GLU A 59 32.27 -2.15 13.82
C GLU A 59 31.32 -1.19 13.11
N LEU A 60 30.04 -1.52 13.03
CA LEU A 60 29.01 -0.62 12.50
C LEU A 60 28.82 0.63 13.38
N ALA A 61 28.89 0.49 14.70
CA ALA A 61 28.79 1.64 15.60
C ALA A 61 29.96 2.62 15.39
N VAL A 62 31.17 2.12 15.17
CA VAL A 62 32.34 2.94 14.81
C VAL A 62 32.12 3.61 13.44
N GLN A 63 31.66 2.85 12.43
CA GLN A 63 31.38 3.37 11.09
C GLN A 63 30.37 4.54 11.14
N LEU A 64 29.25 4.37 11.86
CA LEU A 64 28.23 5.42 11.99
C LEU A 64 28.73 6.67 12.71
N SER A 65 29.72 6.56 13.59
CA SER A 65 30.31 7.70 14.31
C SER A 65 31.33 8.51 13.49
N GLN A 66 31.74 7.99 12.35
CA GLN A 66 32.71 8.64 11.45
C GLN A 66 31.98 9.42 10.35
N GLU A 67 32.68 10.34 9.70
CA GLU A 67 32.19 10.96 8.46
C GLU A 67 32.00 9.91 7.38
N PRO A 68 30.99 10.05 6.49
CA PRO A 68 30.78 9.11 5.41
C PRO A 68 31.96 9.07 4.46
N LEU A 69 32.26 7.87 3.93
CA LEU A 69 33.29 7.71 2.89
C LEU A 69 32.86 8.51 1.64
N ASP A 70 33.90 8.95 0.87
CA ASP A 70 33.70 9.77 -0.35
C ASP A 70 32.66 9.16 -1.32
N GLU A 71 32.66 7.84 -1.45
CA GLU A 71 31.70 7.12 -2.30
C GLU A 71 30.26 7.24 -1.80
N LEU A 72 30.05 7.10 -0.48
CA LEU A 72 28.75 7.29 0.16
C LEU A 72 28.29 8.75 0.07
N GLN A 73 29.20 9.68 0.30
CA GLN A 73 28.94 11.10 0.15
C GLN A 73 28.51 11.45 -1.29
N ALA A 74 29.20 10.90 -2.30
CA ALA A 74 28.83 11.10 -3.71
C ALA A 74 27.43 10.58 -4.03
N GLN A 75 27.02 9.43 -3.47
CA GLN A 75 25.66 8.89 -3.64
C GLN A 75 24.60 9.79 -2.98
N ILE A 76 24.89 10.36 -1.80
CA ILE A 76 24.01 11.33 -1.14
C ILE A 76 23.83 12.58 -2.01
N GLU A 77 24.93 13.14 -2.52
CA GLU A 77 24.88 14.33 -3.41
C GLU A 77 24.11 14.03 -4.70
N GLN A 78 24.28 12.85 -5.28
CA GLN A 78 23.52 12.43 -6.45
C GLN A 78 22.02 12.43 -6.15
N ALA A 79 21.60 11.87 -5.00
CA ALA A 79 20.21 11.83 -4.60
C ALA A 79 19.65 13.26 -4.35
N VAL A 80 20.43 14.12 -3.70
CA VAL A 80 20.05 15.53 -3.48
C VAL A 80 19.95 16.29 -4.80
N ALA A 81 20.85 16.05 -5.74
CA ALA A 81 20.79 16.67 -7.07
C ALA A 81 19.55 16.19 -7.87
N TRP A 82 19.22 14.90 -7.77
CA TRP A 82 18.05 14.30 -8.42
C TRP A 82 16.74 14.89 -7.88
N LEU A 83 16.65 15.14 -6.57
CA LEU A 83 15.50 15.77 -5.91
C LEU A 83 15.18 17.20 -6.36
N LYS A 84 16.12 17.89 -7.00
CA LYS A 84 15.89 19.25 -7.55
C LYS A 84 15.00 19.23 -8.80
N GLN A 85 14.76 18.08 -9.39
CA GLN A 85 13.91 17.97 -10.57
C GLN A 85 12.42 17.93 -10.17
N PRO A 86 11.53 18.54 -10.94
CA PRO A 86 10.09 18.52 -10.67
C PRO A 86 9.55 17.09 -10.59
N GLY A 87 8.65 16.83 -9.65
CA GLY A 87 8.01 15.53 -9.47
C GLY A 87 8.88 14.48 -8.77
N HIS A 88 10.15 14.81 -8.43
CA HIS A 88 11.03 13.92 -7.72
C HIS A 88 10.93 14.12 -6.20
N HIS A 89 10.76 13.03 -5.48
CA HIS A 89 10.57 13.04 -4.04
C HIS A 89 11.37 11.91 -3.36
N VAL A 90 11.68 12.11 -2.10
CA VAL A 90 12.07 11.06 -1.16
C VAL A 90 11.04 11.06 -0.04
N VAL A 91 10.46 9.90 0.23
CA VAL A 91 9.50 9.70 1.32
C VAL A 91 10.20 8.83 2.38
N THR A 92 10.45 9.40 3.55
CA THR A 92 11.13 8.72 4.66
C THR A 92 10.14 8.04 5.57
N LEU A 93 10.60 7.11 6.39
CA LEU A 93 9.76 6.39 7.38
C LEU A 93 9.07 7.35 8.37
N ALA A 94 9.61 8.55 8.57
CA ALA A 94 9.05 9.58 9.45
C ALA A 94 8.05 10.52 8.76
N ASP A 95 7.93 10.46 7.43
CA ASP A 95 7.02 11.31 6.69
C ASP A 95 5.56 10.92 6.92
N PRO A 96 4.64 11.87 7.09
CA PRO A 96 3.20 11.60 7.14
C PRO A 96 2.65 10.93 5.88
N THR A 97 3.32 11.11 4.73
CA THR A 97 2.96 10.50 3.44
C THR A 97 3.51 9.09 3.27
N TYR A 98 4.34 8.61 4.20
CA TYR A 98 4.84 7.24 4.14
C TYR A 98 3.69 6.24 4.24
N PRO A 99 3.57 5.27 3.30
CA PRO A 99 2.47 4.33 3.30
C PRO A 99 2.49 3.45 4.55
N ALA A 100 1.52 3.65 5.46
CA ALA A 100 1.43 2.88 6.70
C ALA A 100 1.38 1.36 6.46
N ALA A 101 0.83 0.93 5.33
CA ALA A 101 0.78 -0.48 4.94
C ALA A 101 2.16 -1.14 4.77
N LEU A 102 3.21 -0.35 4.52
CA LEU A 102 4.59 -0.88 4.46
C LEU A 102 5.16 -1.22 5.84
N LEU A 103 4.59 -0.68 6.91
CA LEU A 103 5.00 -1.00 8.29
C LEU A 103 4.66 -2.45 8.68
N ASP A 104 3.75 -3.10 7.96
CA ASP A 104 3.44 -4.53 8.11
C ASP A 104 4.61 -5.43 7.66
N LEU A 105 5.56 -4.88 6.90
CA LEU A 105 6.77 -5.59 6.51
C LEU A 105 7.80 -5.62 7.65
N HIS A 106 8.37 -6.79 7.93
CA HIS A 106 9.46 -6.91 8.93
C HIS A 106 10.70 -6.08 8.54
N ASP A 107 10.91 -5.87 7.24
CA ASP A 107 12.00 -5.13 6.63
C ASP A 107 11.51 -3.89 5.86
N ALA A 108 10.53 -3.15 6.43
CA ALA A 108 10.00 -1.93 5.82
C ALA A 108 11.13 -0.98 5.37
N PRO A 109 11.05 -0.42 4.15
CA PRO A 109 12.05 0.51 3.64
C PRO A 109 12.21 1.73 4.54
N LEU A 110 13.43 2.16 4.82
CA LEU A 110 13.69 3.39 5.59
C LEU A 110 13.26 4.64 4.83
N LEU A 111 13.38 4.58 3.51
CA LEU A 111 12.94 5.62 2.60
C LEU A 111 12.56 5.01 1.25
N LEU A 112 11.79 5.78 0.50
CA LEU A 112 11.36 5.47 -0.85
C LEU A 112 11.70 6.65 -1.75
N TYR A 113 12.33 6.39 -2.87
CA TYR A 113 12.43 7.32 -3.98
C TYR A 113 11.10 7.29 -4.75
N ALA A 114 10.58 8.45 -5.09
CA ALA A 114 9.30 8.59 -5.79
C ALA A 114 9.40 9.62 -6.90
N ASN A 115 8.78 9.35 -8.06
CA ASN A 115 8.70 10.28 -9.17
C ASN A 115 7.27 10.30 -9.70
N GLY A 116 6.61 11.46 -9.62
CA GLY A 116 5.23 11.70 -10.02
C GLY A 116 4.35 12.20 -8.87
N ASN A 117 3.08 11.83 -8.91
CA ASN A 117 2.07 12.30 -7.96
C ASN A 117 2.04 11.46 -6.68
N LEU A 118 2.55 12.00 -5.57
CA LEU A 118 2.48 11.35 -4.25
C LEU A 118 1.03 11.09 -3.76
N GLY A 119 0.05 11.82 -4.26
CA GLY A 119 -1.36 11.60 -3.95
C GLY A 119 -1.84 10.19 -4.30
N ALA A 120 -1.20 9.52 -5.25
CA ALA A 120 -1.48 8.12 -5.59
C ALA A 120 -1.32 7.16 -4.39
N LEU A 121 -0.44 7.48 -3.42
CA LEU A 121 -0.24 6.69 -2.19
C LEU A 121 -1.41 6.77 -1.21
N GLN A 122 -2.31 7.74 -1.37
CA GLN A 122 -3.48 7.92 -0.50
C GLN A 122 -4.68 7.08 -0.95
N HIS A 123 -4.69 6.60 -2.18
CA HIS A 123 -5.76 5.75 -2.70
C HIS A 123 -5.60 4.31 -2.19
N LYS A 124 -6.74 3.59 -2.08
CA LYS A 124 -6.69 2.14 -1.86
C LYS A 124 -6.04 1.46 -3.06
N GLY A 125 -5.00 0.69 -2.81
CA GLY A 125 -4.25 0.00 -3.85
C GLY A 125 -4.79 -1.39 -4.16
N LEU A 126 -4.83 -1.77 -5.45
CA LEU A 126 -4.99 -3.14 -5.89
C LEU A 126 -3.79 -3.52 -6.77
N ALA A 127 -3.11 -4.59 -6.42
CA ALA A 127 -2.01 -5.08 -7.25
C ALA A 127 -2.56 -5.96 -8.38
N ILE A 128 -2.07 -5.77 -9.61
CA ILE A 128 -2.34 -6.64 -10.75
C ILE A 128 -1.01 -7.17 -11.27
N VAL A 129 -0.83 -8.48 -11.22
CA VAL A 129 0.44 -9.14 -11.56
C VAL A 129 0.19 -10.39 -12.42
N GLY A 130 1.23 -10.87 -13.11
CA GLY A 130 1.09 -12.09 -13.89
C GLY A 130 2.31 -12.44 -14.73
N ALA A 131 2.08 -13.20 -15.80
CA ALA A 131 3.11 -13.69 -16.70
C ALA A 131 3.77 -12.52 -17.47
N ARG A 132 5.12 -12.60 -17.61
CA ARG A 132 5.87 -11.67 -18.48
C ARG A 132 5.58 -11.91 -19.96
N ASN A 133 5.42 -13.17 -20.33
CA ASN A 133 5.03 -13.59 -21.69
C ASN A 133 3.53 -13.95 -21.68
N ALA A 134 2.69 -12.98 -21.36
CA ALA A 134 1.25 -13.15 -21.31
C ALA A 134 0.66 -13.30 -22.71
N THR A 135 -0.46 -14.01 -22.79
CA THR A 135 -1.25 -14.06 -24.03
C THR A 135 -1.86 -12.69 -24.32
N GLN A 136 -2.28 -12.46 -25.57
CA GLN A 136 -3.01 -11.24 -25.93
C GLN A 136 -4.28 -11.11 -25.09
N SER A 137 -5.06 -12.18 -24.95
CA SER A 137 -6.27 -12.20 -24.13
C SER A 137 -5.98 -11.89 -22.65
N GLY A 138 -4.88 -12.42 -22.07
CA GLY A 138 -4.46 -12.10 -20.72
C GLY A 138 -4.10 -10.62 -20.56
N GLN A 139 -3.44 -10.02 -21.53
CA GLN A 139 -3.13 -8.58 -21.52
C GLN A 139 -4.39 -7.72 -21.66
N GLU A 140 -5.33 -8.10 -22.53
CA GLU A 140 -6.63 -7.43 -22.66
C GLU A 140 -7.40 -7.50 -21.34
N THR A 141 -7.51 -8.68 -20.73
CA THR A 141 -8.13 -8.88 -19.43
C THR A 141 -7.50 -7.99 -18.36
N ALA A 142 -6.17 -7.97 -18.24
CA ALA A 142 -5.48 -7.12 -17.27
C ALA A 142 -5.73 -5.62 -17.52
N THR A 143 -5.79 -5.20 -18.79
CA THR A 143 -6.10 -3.82 -19.16
C THR A 143 -7.52 -3.43 -18.75
N ASP A 144 -8.51 -4.28 -19.02
CA ASP A 144 -9.92 -4.00 -18.74
C ASP A 144 -10.21 -3.98 -17.23
N PHE A 145 -9.66 -4.94 -16.47
CA PHE A 145 -9.74 -4.93 -15.01
C PHE A 145 -9.09 -3.67 -14.44
N ALA A 146 -7.90 -3.32 -14.89
CA ALA A 146 -7.18 -2.15 -14.41
C ALA A 146 -7.93 -0.85 -14.70
N ALA A 147 -8.47 -0.68 -15.94
CA ALA A 147 -9.23 0.50 -16.31
C ALA A 147 -10.52 0.63 -15.49
N THR A 148 -11.26 -0.48 -15.33
CA THR A 148 -12.49 -0.49 -14.53
C THR A 148 -12.21 -0.17 -13.07
N LEU A 149 -11.23 -0.80 -12.45
CA LEU A 149 -10.88 -0.59 -11.04
C LEU A 149 -10.33 0.82 -10.79
N ALA A 150 -9.48 1.34 -11.70
CA ALA A 150 -8.97 2.69 -11.57
C ALA A 150 -10.08 3.75 -11.66
N SER A 151 -11.07 3.57 -12.56
CA SER A 151 -12.25 4.44 -12.66
C SER A 151 -13.15 4.38 -11.43
N LYS A 152 -13.05 3.31 -10.64
CA LYS A 152 -13.79 3.12 -9.36
C LYS A 152 -12.99 3.56 -8.14
N GLY A 153 -11.89 4.29 -8.33
CA GLY A 153 -11.08 4.87 -7.24
C GLY A 153 -10.01 3.95 -6.65
N TRP A 154 -9.72 2.82 -7.32
CA TRP A 154 -8.62 1.93 -6.90
C TRP A 154 -7.33 2.25 -7.64
N CYS A 155 -6.27 2.58 -6.93
CA CYS A 155 -4.95 2.77 -7.52
C CYS A 155 -4.36 1.42 -7.93
N ILE A 156 -3.98 1.26 -9.19
CA ILE A 156 -3.42 0.03 -9.70
C ILE A 156 -1.93 -0.04 -9.42
N ILE A 157 -1.50 -1.05 -8.68
CA ILE A 157 -0.10 -1.25 -8.30
C ILE A 157 0.47 -2.40 -9.09
N SER A 158 1.63 -2.21 -9.73
CA SER A 158 2.31 -3.30 -10.41
C SER A 158 3.82 -3.04 -10.50
N GLY A 159 4.54 -3.95 -11.16
CA GLY A 159 6.00 -3.96 -11.17
C GLY A 159 6.67 -3.47 -12.44
N LEU A 160 5.94 -2.92 -13.38
CA LEU A 160 6.46 -2.48 -14.68
C LEU A 160 7.17 -3.58 -15.49
N ALA A 161 6.94 -4.86 -15.19
CA ALA A 161 7.43 -5.97 -16.01
C ALA A 161 6.66 -6.07 -17.34
N SER A 162 7.21 -6.81 -18.30
CA SER A 162 6.49 -7.09 -19.54
C SER A 162 5.23 -7.94 -19.29
N GLY A 163 4.29 -7.94 -20.21
CA GLY A 163 3.07 -8.73 -20.15
C GLY A 163 2.01 -8.12 -19.23
N ILE A 164 1.60 -8.82 -18.21
CA ILE A 164 0.46 -8.42 -17.35
C ILE A 164 0.70 -7.09 -16.63
N ASP A 165 1.88 -6.89 -16.04
CA ASP A 165 2.20 -5.65 -15.33
C ASP A 165 2.08 -4.43 -16.26
N GLN A 166 2.66 -4.52 -17.47
CA GLN A 166 2.55 -3.48 -18.48
C GLN A 166 1.11 -3.21 -18.89
N ALA A 167 0.31 -4.26 -19.10
CA ALA A 167 -1.09 -4.15 -19.47
C ALA A 167 -1.92 -3.48 -18.37
N ALA A 168 -1.67 -3.83 -17.12
CA ALA A 168 -2.31 -3.23 -15.95
C ALA A 168 -2.05 -1.72 -15.85
N HIS A 169 -0.79 -1.29 -16.01
CA HIS A 169 -0.46 0.15 -16.00
C HIS A 169 -1.14 0.89 -17.16
N LYS A 170 -1.10 0.32 -18.37
CA LYS A 170 -1.80 0.91 -19.54
C LYS A 170 -3.31 1.02 -19.32
N GLY A 171 -3.92 0.00 -18.72
CA GLY A 171 -5.34 0.01 -18.37
C GLY A 171 -5.69 1.12 -17.40
N ALA A 172 -4.92 1.26 -16.31
CA ALA A 172 -5.13 2.32 -15.33
C ALA A 172 -4.99 3.73 -15.94
N LEU A 173 -3.98 3.93 -16.80
CA LEU A 173 -3.80 5.22 -17.51
C LEU A 173 -4.96 5.54 -18.47
N LYS A 174 -5.58 4.52 -19.11
CA LYS A 174 -6.76 4.70 -19.96
C LYS A 174 -7.99 5.19 -19.20
N ALA A 175 -8.08 4.95 -17.89
CA ALA A 175 -9.19 5.42 -17.07
C ALA A 175 -9.25 6.96 -16.93
N GLY A 176 -8.21 7.65 -17.35
CA GLY A 176 -8.15 9.11 -17.41
C GLY A 176 -7.69 9.80 -16.12
N PRO A 177 -7.58 11.12 -16.14
CA PRO A 177 -6.98 11.90 -15.06
C PRO A 177 -7.80 11.94 -13.77
N GLU A 178 -9.09 11.69 -13.83
CA GLU A 178 -9.99 11.64 -12.66
C GLU A 178 -9.95 10.27 -11.95
N SER A 179 -9.18 9.31 -12.47
CA SER A 179 -9.02 7.99 -11.87
C SER A 179 -8.00 8.01 -10.75
N ALA A 180 -7.98 6.95 -9.92
CA ALA A 180 -6.95 6.81 -8.89
C ALA A 180 -5.54 6.51 -9.44
N GLY A 181 -5.39 6.38 -10.75
CA GLY A 181 -4.12 6.21 -11.43
C GLY A 181 -3.41 4.89 -11.16
N THR A 182 -2.08 4.92 -11.23
CA THR A 182 -1.26 3.72 -11.04
C THR A 182 0.07 4.02 -10.36
N ILE A 183 0.57 3.04 -9.60
CA ILE A 183 1.90 3.05 -8.99
C ILE A 183 2.74 1.93 -9.58
N ALA A 184 3.85 2.29 -10.22
CA ALA A 184 4.84 1.31 -10.66
C ALA A 184 5.96 1.21 -9.63
N VAL A 185 6.06 0.06 -8.97
CA VAL A 185 7.17 -0.20 -8.04
C VAL A 185 8.34 -0.75 -8.84
N MET A 186 9.52 -0.12 -8.74
CA MET A 186 10.68 -0.45 -9.56
C MET A 186 11.62 -1.43 -8.86
N GLY A 187 12.30 -2.28 -9.62
CA GLY A 187 13.39 -3.14 -9.14
C GLY A 187 14.79 -2.57 -9.42
N THR A 188 14.85 -1.27 -9.74
CA THR A 188 16.05 -0.50 -10.07
C THR A 188 15.97 0.85 -9.36
N GLY A 189 17.05 1.62 -9.37
CA GLY A 189 16.96 3.07 -9.08
C GLY A 189 16.01 3.75 -10.08
N LEU A 190 15.36 4.85 -9.67
CA LEU A 190 14.37 5.54 -10.52
C LEU A 190 14.97 6.25 -11.73
N ASP A 191 16.27 6.41 -11.76
CA ASP A 191 17.05 6.92 -12.92
C ASP A 191 17.25 5.86 -14.03
N LEU A 192 16.88 4.59 -13.76
CA LEU A 192 17.05 3.47 -14.69
C LEU A 192 15.74 2.71 -14.89
N VAL A 193 15.19 2.75 -16.10
CA VAL A 193 13.97 1.99 -16.44
C VAL A 193 14.33 0.59 -16.95
N TYR A 194 13.74 -0.44 -16.34
CA TYR A 194 13.87 -1.81 -16.78
C TYR A 194 12.49 -2.52 -16.87
N PRO A 195 12.18 -3.17 -18.00
CA PRO A 195 12.98 -3.25 -19.25
C PRO A 195 13.04 -1.91 -19.99
N ALA A 196 14.11 -1.67 -20.75
CA ALA A 196 14.31 -0.40 -21.47
C ALA A 196 13.17 -0.07 -22.45
N ALA A 197 12.49 -1.10 -22.97
CA ALA A 197 11.31 -0.96 -23.84
C ALA A 197 10.11 -0.29 -23.15
N HIS A 198 10.10 -0.18 -21.81
CA HIS A 198 9.03 0.45 -21.04
C HIS A 198 9.33 1.90 -20.64
N ARG A 199 10.36 2.53 -21.22
CA ARG A 199 10.74 3.91 -20.90
C ARG A 199 9.58 4.88 -21.13
N ASP A 200 8.90 4.80 -22.26
CA ASP A 200 7.77 5.68 -22.56
C ASP A 200 6.59 5.45 -21.61
N LEU A 201 6.33 4.19 -21.23
CA LEU A 201 5.31 3.89 -20.23
C LEU A 201 5.69 4.43 -18.84
N ALA A 202 6.96 4.33 -18.46
CA ALA A 202 7.45 4.89 -17.20
C ALA A 202 7.27 6.42 -17.17
N HIS A 203 7.54 7.13 -18.27
CA HIS A 203 7.26 8.57 -18.37
C HIS A 203 5.77 8.88 -18.23
N GLN A 204 4.90 8.15 -18.94
CA GLN A 204 3.45 8.32 -18.78
C GLN A 204 2.98 8.07 -17.34
N ILE A 205 3.58 7.10 -16.65
CA ILE A 205 3.27 6.83 -15.24
C ILE A 205 3.78 7.97 -14.35
N SER A 206 4.97 8.52 -14.59
CA SER A 206 5.45 9.67 -13.81
C SER A 206 4.59 10.91 -14.01
N ASP A 207 4.01 11.10 -15.20
CA ASP A 207 3.16 12.25 -15.51
C ASP A 207 1.74 12.16 -14.90
N HIS A 208 1.20 10.93 -14.79
CA HIS A 208 -0.21 10.70 -14.43
C HIS A 208 -0.42 9.73 -13.25
N GLY A 209 0.63 9.29 -12.61
CA GLY A 209 0.66 8.33 -11.51
C GLY A 209 1.92 8.48 -10.69
N LEU A 210 2.55 7.35 -10.32
CA LEU A 210 3.75 7.35 -9.46
C LEU A 210 4.70 6.22 -9.82
N LEU A 211 5.98 6.54 -10.00
CA LEU A 211 7.08 5.58 -9.95
C LEU A 211 7.63 5.54 -8.53
N LEU A 212 7.87 4.34 -7.98
CA LEU A 212 8.32 4.14 -6.61
C LEU A 212 9.47 3.13 -6.56
N SER A 213 10.51 3.38 -5.78
CA SER A 213 11.61 2.45 -5.56
C SER A 213 12.21 2.57 -4.17
N GLU A 214 12.61 1.44 -3.59
CA GLU A 214 13.48 1.41 -2.39
C GLU A 214 14.97 1.43 -2.74
N PHE A 215 15.31 1.26 -4.02
CA PHE A 215 16.68 1.14 -4.46
C PHE A 215 17.30 2.51 -4.72
N PRO A 216 18.56 2.73 -4.27
CA PRO A 216 19.31 3.94 -4.58
C PRO A 216 19.42 4.22 -6.08
N LEU A 217 19.60 5.48 -6.44
CA LEU A 217 19.91 5.88 -7.82
C LEU A 217 21.16 5.15 -8.33
N GLY A 218 21.20 4.86 -9.61
CA GLY A 218 22.26 4.08 -10.25
C GLY A 218 22.14 2.55 -10.06
N THR A 219 21.20 2.08 -9.23
CA THR A 219 20.99 0.63 -9.02
C THR A 219 20.45 -0.04 -10.27
N ARG A 220 21.27 -0.93 -10.85
CA ARG A 220 20.91 -1.68 -12.06
C ARG A 220 19.97 -2.85 -11.76
N ALA A 221 19.27 -3.32 -12.79
CA ALA A 221 18.42 -4.50 -12.70
C ALA A 221 19.24 -5.76 -12.38
N MET A 222 18.93 -6.40 -11.25
CA MET A 222 19.53 -7.67 -10.82
C MET A 222 18.41 -8.67 -10.50
N PRO A 223 18.59 -9.98 -10.77
CA PRO A 223 17.54 -10.98 -10.58
C PRO A 223 16.90 -10.97 -9.18
N HIS A 224 17.70 -10.77 -8.12
CA HIS A 224 17.25 -10.77 -6.73
C HIS A 224 16.51 -9.48 -6.32
N HIS A 225 16.60 -8.39 -7.08
CA HIS A 225 15.87 -7.15 -6.82
C HIS A 225 14.36 -7.32 -7.07
N PHE A 226 13.96 -8.13 -8.05
CA PHE A 226 12.56 -8.30 -8.40
C PHE A 226 11.73 -9.00 -7.31
N PRO A 227 12.18 -10.13 -6.71
CA PRO A 227 11.50 -10.69 -5.55
C PRO A 227 11.45 -9.74 -4.35
N ARG A 228 12.55 -9.01 -4.09
CA ARG A 228 12.62 -8.02 -3.02
C ARG A 228 11.60 -6.89 -3.24
N ARG A 229 11.50 -6.34 -4.45
CA ARG A 229 10.53 -5.33 -4.80
C ARG A 229 9.09 -5.83 -4.65
N ASN A 230 8.79 -7.10 -4.97
CA ASN A 230 7.44 -7.64 -4.95
C ASN A 230 6.78 -7.57 -3.56
N ARG A 231 7.54 -7.56 -2.45
CA ARG A 231 6.98 -7.35 -1.11
C ARG A 231 6.35 -5.96 -0.95
N ILE A 232 6.92 -4.95 -1.60
CA ILE A 232 6.36 -3.59 -1.60
C ILE A 232 5.05 -3.55 -2.40
N VAL A 233 5.00 -4.22 -3.56
CA VAL A 233 3.77 -4.36 -4.36
C VAL A 233 2.66 -5.01 -3.53
N ALA A 234 2.97 -6.13 -2.85
CA ALA A 234 2.01 -6.85 -2.01
C ALA A 234 1.56 -6.01 -0.80
N ALA A 235 2.49 -5.34 -0.12
CA ALA A 235 2.18 -4.58 1.09
C ALA A 235 1.33 -3.32 0.82
N LEU A 236 1.58 -2.61 -0.29
CA LEU A 236 0.82 -1.42 -0.67
C LEU A 236 -0.62 -1.75 -1.08
N ALA A 237 -0.89 -2.99 -1.49
CA ALA A 237 -2.19 -3.40 -2.00
C ALA A 237 -3.11 -3.92 -0.88
N LYS A 238 -4.43 -3.73 -1.04
CA LYS A 238 -5.46 -4.39 -0.22
C LYS A 238 -5.76 -5.79 -0.73
N GLY A 239 -5.45 -6.06 -2.00
CA GLY A 239 -5.58 -7.36 -2.63
C GLY A 239 -4.67 -7.47 -3.85
N VAL A 240 -4.41 -8.67 -4.30
CA VAL A 240 -3.58 -8.99 -5.46
C VAL A 240 -4.36 -9.82 -6.46
N LEU A 241 -4.54 -9.32 -7.67
CA LEU A 241 -5.11 -10.05 -8.80
C LEU A 241 -3.98 -10.69 -9.63
N VAL A 242 -4.06 -12.01 -9.80
CA VAL A 242 -3.18 -12.76 -10.70
C VAL A 242 -3.95 -13.14 -11.97
N VAL A 243 -3.57 -12.57 -13.12
CA VAL A 243 -4.28 -12.77 -14.39
C VAL A 243 -3.82 -14.02 -15.10
N GLU A 244 -2.54 -14.19 -15.33
CA GLU A 244 -1.91 -15.39 -15.90
C GLU A 244 -0.64 -15.72 -15.13
N ALA A 245 -0.44 -16.98 -14.77
CA ALA A 245 0.78 -17.44 -14.11
C ALA A 245 1.09 -18.90 -14.45
N ALA A 246 2.31 -19.18 -14.87
CA ALA A 246 2.85 -20.51 -14.87
C ALA A 246 3.15 -20.97 -13.42
N LYS A 247 3.31 -22.29 -13.18
CA LYS A 247 3.56 -22.84 -11.83
C LYS A 247 4.78 -22.24 -11.10
N GLN A 248 5.77 -21.75 -11.84
CA GLN A 248 7.01 -21.16 -11.29
C GLN A 248 7.10 -19.65 -11.60
N SER A 249 5.97 -18.99 -11.80
CA SER A 249 5.93 -17.55 -12.07
C SER A 249 6.35 -16.74 -10.84
N GLY A 250 7.14 -15.68 -11.06
CA GLY A 250 7.47 -14.71 -10.00
C GLY A 250 6.25 -13.97 -9.44
N SER A 251 5.13 -13.89 -10.20
CA SER A 251 3.86 -13.33 -9.72
C SER A 251 3.23 -14.13 -8.57
N LEU A 252 3.51 -15.44 -8.51
CA LEU A 252 3.07 -16.28 -7.38
C LEU A 252 3.79 -15.92 -6.07
N ILE A 253 4.99 -15.34 -6.15
CA ILE A 253 5.70 -14.82 -4.98
C ILE A 253 4.92 -13.62 -4.42
N THR A 254 4.46 -12.71 -5.27
CA THR A 254 3.65 -11.55 -4.86
C THR A 254 2.34 -11.99 -4.22
N ALA A 255 1.64 -12.97 -4.83
CA ALA A 255 0.41 -13.53 -4.28
C ALA A 255 0.62 -14.19 -2.90
N ARG A 256 1.71 -14.95 -2.72
CA ARG A 256 2.04 -15.55 -1.43
C ARG A 256 2.33 -14.49 -0.38
N LEU A 257 3.17 -13.49 -0.70
CA LEU A 257 3.49 -12.39 0.21
C LEU A 257 2.24 -11.60 0.61
N ALA A 258 1.29 -11.41 -0.32
CA ALA A 258 0.00 -10.79 -0.02
C ALA A 258 -0.79 -11.61 1.01
N GLY A 259 -0.89 -12.92 0.83
CA GLY A 259 -1.54 -13.81 1.80
C GLY A 259 -0.86 -13.81 3.18
N GLU A 260 0.49 -13.81 3.23
CA GLU A 260 1.27 -13.69 4.47
C GLU A 260 1.02 -12.37 5.21
N LEU A 261 0.67 -11.29 4.47
CA LEU A 261 0.30 -9.97 5.01
C LEU A 261 -1.22 -9.85 5.29
N GLY A 262 -2.00 -10.92 5.15
CA GLY A 262 -3.46 -10.88 5.35
C GLY A 262 -4.20 -10.09 4.27
N ARG A 263 -3.64 -9.97 3.06
CA ARG A 263 -4.29 -9.34 1.90
C ARG A 263 -5.06 -10.37 1.09
N GLU A 264 -6.15 -9.95 0.48
CA GLU A 264 -6.93 -10.83 -0.41
C GLU A 264 -6.14 -11.20 -1.66
N VAL A 265 -6.31 -12.43 -2.11
CA VAL A 265 -5.70 -12.94 -3.34
C VAL A 265 -6.81 -13.38 -4.30
N PHE A 266 -6.78 -12.81 -5.50
CA PHE A 266 -7.71 -13.07 -6.59
C PHE A 266 -6.99 -13.73 -7.76
N ALA A 267 -7.64 -14.62 -8.47
CA ALA A 267 -7.06 -15.29 -9.62
C ALA A 267 -8.09 -15.44 -10.75
N ILE A 268 -7.68 -15.08 -11.96
CA ILE A 268 -8.47 -15.32 -13.16
C ILE A 268 -8.39 -16.81 -13.51
N PRO A 269 -9.52 -17.51 -13.69
CA PRO A 269 -9.53 -18.88 -14.18
C PRO A 269 -9.10 -18.95 -15.65
N GLY A 270 -8.69 -20.10 -16.10
CA GLY A 270 -8.33 -20.30 -17.52
C GLY A 270 -8.44 -21.75 -17.94
N SER A 271 -8.12 -22.05 -19.18
CA SER A 271 -8.14 -23.42 -19.69
C SER A 271 -7.17 -24.32 -18.94
N ILE A 272 -7.60 -25.52 -18.56
CA ILE A 272 -6.75 -26.54 -17.93
C ILE A 272 -5.58 -26.97 -18.84
N HIS A 273 -5.68 -26.74 -20.12
CA HIS A 273 -4.65 -27.01 -21.13
C HIS A 273 -3.63 -25.88 -21.24
N SER A 274 -3.94 -24.67 -20.74
CA SER A 274 -3.01 -23.54 -20.76
C SER A 274 -1.94 -23.67 -19.66
N PRO A 275 -0.65 -23.66 -20.00
CA PRO A 275 0.42 -23.62 -19.01
C PRO A 275 0.35 -22.37 -18.11
N LEU A 276 -0.15 -21.24 -18.64
CA LEU A 276 -0.27 -19.96 -17.93
C LEU A 276 -1.48 -19.88 -16.99
N ALA A 277 -2.43 -20.81 -17.08
CA ALA A 277 -3.54 -20.90 -16.12
C ALA A 277 -3.19 -21.76 -14.88
N ARG A 278 -2.13 -22.56 -14.96
CA ARG A 278 -1.80 -23.53 -13.91
C ARG A 278 -1.42 -22.89 -12.56
N GLY A 279 -0.79 -21.71 -12.58
CA GLY A 279 -0.49 -20.94 -11.39
C GLY A 279 -1.76 -20.38 -10.74
N CYS A 280 -2.66 -19.80 -11.52
CA CYS A 280 -3.96 -19.30 -11.06
C CYS A 280 -4.80 -20.44 -10.46
N HIS A 281 -4.86 -21.60 -11.12
CA HIS A 281 -5.55 -22.79 -10.58
C HIS A 281 -4.93 -23.27 -9.27
N ALA A 282 -3.60 -23.17 -9.12
CA ALA A 282 -2.95 -23.55 -7.86
C ALA A 282 -3.33 -22.57 -6.74
N LEU A 283 -3.37 -21.25 -7.02
CA LEU A 283 -3.81 -20.23 -6.07
C LEU A 283 -5.27 -20.43 -5.65
N ILE A 284 -6.18 -20.68 -6.61
CA ILE A 284 -7.61 -20.94 -6.32
C ILE A 284 -7.75 -22.15 -5.38
N ARG A 285 -7.03 -23.23 -5.64
CA ARG A 285 -7.03 -24.40 -4.74
C ARG A 285 -6.44 -24.14 -3.36
N GLN A 286 -5.64 -23.09 -3.21
CA GLN A 286 -5.05 -22.64 -1.94
C GLN A 286 -5.93 -21.60 -1.22
N GLY A 287 -7.09 -21.25 -1.79
CA GLY A 287 -8.04 -20.34 -1.20
C GLY A 287 -8.09 -18.95 -1.85
N ALA A 288 -7.32 -18.70 -2.92
CA ALA A 288 -7.50 -17.47 -3.69
C ALA A 288 -8.90 -17.46 -4.33
N LYS A 289 -9.53 -16.29 -4.33
CA LYS A 289 -10.86 -16.13 -4.89
C LYS A 289 -10.81 -16.13 -6.41
N LEU A 290 -11.62 -16.98 -7.03
CA LEU A 290 -11.83 -16.95 -8.46
C LEU A 290 -12.65 -15.71 -8.81
N VAL A 291 -12.19 -14.94 -9.80
CA VAL A 291 -12.87 -13.74 -10.29
C VAL A 291 -13.00 -13.79 -11.81
N GLU A 292 -14.17 -13.38 -12.29
CA GLU A 292 -14.51 -13.30 -13.71
C GLU A 292 -14.73 -11.85 -14.15
N SER A 293 -14.96 -10.95 -13.20
CA SER A 293 -15.20 -9.53 -13.43
C SER A 293 -14.53 -8.66 -12.36
N ALA A 294 -14.31 -7.37 -12.67
CA ALA A 294 -13.83 -6.39 -11.69
C ALA A 294 -14.84 -6.20 -10.53
N GLN A 295 -16.13 -6.47 -10.77
CA GLN A 295 -17.16 -6.38 -9.74
C GLN A 295 -16.95 -7.41 -8.62
N ASP A 296 -16.47 -8.61 -8.93
CA ASP A 296 -16.21 -9.65 -7.93
C ASP A 296 -15.15 -9.18 -6.92
N ILE A 297 -14.15 -8.40 -7.40
CA ILE A 297 -13.12 -7.80 -6.54
C ILE A 297 -13.72 -6.67 -5.69
N LEU A 298 -14.58 -5.82 -6.30
CA LEU A 298 -15.23 -4.71 -5.60
C LEU A 298 -16.19 -5.20 -4.51
N ASP A 299 -16.91 -6.28 -4.77
CA ASP A 299 -17.85 -6.88 -3.81
C ASP A 299 -17.10 -7.45 -2.60
N GLU A 300 -15.90 -7.98 -2.83
CA GLU A 300 -15.07 -8.54 -1.76
C GLU A 300 -14.34 -7.48 -0.94
N LEU A 301 -13.72 -6.50 -1.59
CA LEU A 301 -12.93 -5.47 -0.93
C LEU A 301 -13.76 -4.26 -0.46
N GLY A 302 -15.04 -4.23 -0.81
CA GLY A 302 -15.95 -3.13 -0.58
C GLY A 302 -15.78 -1.98 -1.59
N ASN A 303 -16.88 -1.34 -1.94
CA ASN A 303 -16.85 -0.16 -2.80
C ASN A 303 -16.10 0.98 -2.11
N VAL A 304 -15.13 1.58 -2.83
CA VAL A 304 -14.32 2.71 -2.34
C VAL A 304 -15.10 4.01 -2.55
N GLN A 305 -16.35 4.09 -2.09
CA GLN A 305 -17.00 5.38 -2.00
C GLN A 305 -16.86 5.92 -0.58
N THR A 306 -15.63 6.36 -0.25
CA THR A 306 -15.44 7.23 0.91
C THR A 306 -14.21 8.10 0.66
N THR A 307 -14.45 9.29 0.13
CA THR A 307 -13.55 10.42 0.31
C THR A 307 -13.38 10.64 1.81
N PHE A 308 -12.23 10.26 2.37
CA PHE A 308 -11.83 10.70 3.69
C PHE A 308 -11.50 12.18 3.62
N SER A 309 -12.49 13.03 3.88
CA SER A 309 -12.22 14.41 4.28
C SER A 309 -11.94 14.36 5.78
N LEU A 310 -10.72 14.66 6.18
CA LEU A 310 -10.41 14.98 7.57
C LEU A 310 -10.96 16.39 7.83
N ASP A 311 -11.71 16.55 8.90
CA ASP A 311 -12.03 17.89 9.40
C ASP A 311 -10.75 18.54 9.99
N THR A 312 -10.80 19.84 10.22
CA THR A 312 -9.69 20.65 10.76
C THR A 312 -9.21 20.20 12.15
N ASN A 313 -9.84 19.15 12.75
CA ASN A 313 -9.52 18.60 14.05
C ASN A 313 -8.99 17.15 13.98
N GLY A 314 -8.75 16.59 12.77
CA GLY A 314 -8.10 15.28 12.58
C GLY A 314 -8.97 14.07 12.93
N GLN A 315 -10.30 14.21 13.01
CA GLN A 315 -11.20 13.10 13.28
C GLN A 315 -11.91 12.60 12.00
N PRO A 316 -12.12 11.29 11.83
CA PRO A 316 -12.78 10.73 10.64
C PRO A 316 -14.25 11.16 10.56
N THR A 317 -14.59 11.86 9.50
CA THR A 317 -15.91 12.53 9.30
C THR A 317 -17.07 11.57 8.99
N LEU A 318 -16.81 10.32 8.64
CA LEU A 318 -17.84 9.39 8.10
C LEU A 318 -18.84 8.86 9.12
N GLN A 319 -18.41 8.67 10.33
CA GLN A 319 -19.25 8.09 11.38
C GLN A 319 -20.18 9.12 12.02
N ARG A 320 -19.75 10.38 12.01
CA ARG A 320 -20.56 11.50 12.49
C ARG A 320 -21.71 11.82 11.52
N ALA A 321 -21.47 11.70 10.22
CA ALA A 321 -22.52 11.90 9.20
C ALA A 321 -23.64 10.85 9.29
N HIS A 322 -23.33 9.58 9.58
CA HIS A 322 -24.33 8.54 9.75
C HIS A 322 -25.12 8.72 11.06
N TYR A 323 -24.44 9.12 12.13
CA TYR A 323 -25.11 9.41 13.41
C TYR A 323 -25.97 10.68 13.33
N GLU A 324 -25.52 11.70 12.62
CA GLU A 324 -26.25 12.95 12.41
C GLU A 324 -27.44 12.79 11.43
N ALA A 325 -27.36 11.82 10.52
CA ALA A 325 -28.43 11.48 9.57
C ALA A 325 -29.50 10.55 10.16
N LEU A 326 -29.27 9.97 11.36
CA LEU A 326 -30.26 9.15 12.05
C LEU A 326 -31.49 9.98 12.46
N PRO A 327 -32.72 9.46 12.25
CA PRO A 327 -33.89 10.03 12.83
C PRO A 327 -33.75 10.28 14.33
N ASP A 328 -34.25 11.42 14.81
CA ASP A 328 -34.11 11.81 16.23
C ASP A 328 -34.68 10.77 17.20
N GLU A 329 -35.60 9.96 16.75
CA GLU A 329 -36.24 8.88 17.51
C GLU A 329 -35.33 7.67 17.73
N LEU A 330 -34.35 7.43 16.82
CA LEU A 330 -33.45 6.27 16.88
C LEU A 330 -32.14 6.55 17.67
N ARG A 331 -31.77 7.81 17.82
CA ARG A 331 -30.54 8.19 18.56
C ARG A 331 -30.55 7.74 20.01
N PRO A 332 -31.65 7.96 20.80
CA PRO A 332 -31.68 7.50 22.18
C PRO A 332 -31.70 5.97 22.30
N ILE A 333 -32.20 5.27 21.29
CA ILE A 333 -32.18 3.80 21.23
C ILE A 333 -30.77 3.30 20.99
N LEU A 334 -30.06 3.87 20.02
CA LEU A 334 -28.67 3.53 19.71
C LEU A 334 -27.73 3.77 20.90
N GLU A 335 -27.95 4.83 21.68
CA GLU A 335 -27.15 5.13 22.89
C GLU A 335 -27.27 4.07 23.98
N ARG A 336 -28.40 3.32 24.00
CA ARG A 336 -28.62 2.21 24.95
C ARG A 336 -28.07 0.87 24.47
N ILE A 337 -27.60 0.80 23.20
CA ILE A 337 -26.93 -0.36 22.62
C ILE A 337 -25.43 -0.24 22.87
N ASP A 338 -24.88 -1.22 23.56
CA ASP A 338 -23.46 -1.26 23.92
C ASP A 338 -22.60 -1.73 22.72
N PHE A 339 -21.29 -1.45 22.78
CA PHE A 339 -20.31 -1.97 21.80
C PHE A 339 -20.02 -3.47 21.96
N ALA A 340 -20.49 -4.10 23.04
CA ALA A 340 -20.45 -5.55 23.22
C ALA A 340 -21.62 -6.22 22.48
N PRO A 341 -21.43 -7.44 21.91
CA PRO A 341 -22.51 -8.19 21.27
C PRO A 341 -23.68 -8.46 22.23
N LEU A 342 -24.90 -8.12 21.82
CA LEU A 342 -26.13 -8.26 22.61
C LEU A 342 -27.14 -9.17 21.91
N THR A 343 -27.83 -10.02 22.67
CA THR A 343 -28.96 -10.81 22.15
C THR A 343 -30.21 -9.94 21.99
N PRO A 344 -31.18 -10.33 21.14
CA PRO A 344 -32.47 -9.62 21.02
C PRO A 344 -33.17 -9.38 22.37
N GLU A 345 -33.15 -10.34 23.29
CA GLU A 345 -33.74 -10.18 24.61
C GLU A 345 -33.01 -9.13 25.49
N GLN A 346 -31.67 -9.06 25.35
CA GLN A 346 -30.87 -8.05 26.04
C GLN A 346 -31.14 -6.66 25.47
N LEU A 347 -31.30 -6.56 24.13
CA LEU A 347 -31.68 -5.33 23.45
C LEU A 347 -33.05 -4.82 23.92
N MET A 348 -34.06 -5.67 23.93
CA MET A 348 -35.40 -5.32 24.44
C MET A 348 -35.37 -4.78 25.88
N ARG A 349 -34.61 -5.45 26.75
CA ARG A 349 -34.47 -5.00 28.16
C ARG A 349 -33.79 -3.63 28.28
N ARG A 350 -32.80 -3.33 27.43
CA ARG A 350 -32.06 -2.08 27.50
C ARG A 350 -32.74 -0.91 26.82
N THR A 351 -33.39 -1.18 25.68
CA THR A 351 -34.06 -0.14 24.90
C THR A 351 -35.49 0.11 25.34
N GLY A 352 -36.13 -0.88 25.95
CA GLY A 352 -37.53 -0.84 26.31
C GLY A 352 -38.49 -1.15 25.15
N LEU A 353 -37.97 -1.54 23.98
CA LEU A 353 -38.74 -1.88 22.80
C LEU A 353 -39.49 -3.21 22.98
N LEU A 354 -40.70 -3.28 22.41
CA LEU A 354 -41.46 -4.52 22.35
C LEU A 354 -40.88 -5.48 21.31
N ALA A 355 -41.12 -6.77 21.45
CA ALA A 355 -40.63 -7.80 20.48
C ALA A 355 -41.15 -7.57 19.05
N THR A 356 -42.29 -6.89 18.89
CA THR A 356 -42.84 -6.50 17.60
C THR A 356 -42.18 -5.30 16.96
N GLU A 357 -41.53 -4.43 17.73
CA GLU A 357 -40.91 -3.19 17.28
C GLU A 357 -39.43 -3.38 17.01
N LEU A 358 -38.76 -4.25 17.76
CA LEU A 358 -37.31 -4.47 17.71
C LEU A 358 -36.79 -4.77 16.29
N PRO A 359 -37.41 -5.67 15.49
CA PRO A 359 -36.90 -5.98 14.15
C PRO A 359 -36.86 -4.79 13.20
N ALA A 360 -37.88 -3.92 13.24
CA ALA A 360 -37.94 -2.73 12.40
C ALA A 360 -36.84 -1.73 12.76
N VAL A 361 -36.66 -1.48 14.06
CA VAL A 361 -35.61 -0.58 14.60
C VAL A 361 -34.20 -1.11 14.30
N LEU A 362 -33.94 -2.41 14.45
CA LEU A 362 -32.66 -3.01 14.12
C LEU A 362 -32.36 -2.90 12.62
N ALA A 363 -33.35 -3.14 11.74
CA ALA A 363 -33.14 -2.99 10.30
C ALA A 363 -32.81 -1.53 9.90
N GLU A 364 -33.46 -0.53 10.53
CA GLU A 364 -33.12 0.88 10.28
C GLU A 364 -31.74 1.26 10.78
N LEU A 365 -31.33 0.78 11.96
CA LEU A 365 -29.98 1.00 12.50
C LEU A 365 -28.88 0.28 11.72
N GLU A 366 -29.19 -0.89 11.16
CA GLU A 366 -28.32 -1.66 10.27
C GLU A 366 -28.16 -0.94 8.93
N LEU A 367 -29.24 -0.51 8.31
CA LEU A 367 -29.23 0.29 7.07
C LEU A 367 -28.46 1.62 7.25
N ALA A 368 -28.55 2.21 8.43
CA ALA A 368 -27.78 3.40 8.79
C ALA A 368 -26.31 3.09 9.13
N GLY A 369 -25.87 1.81 9.11
CA GLY A 369 -24.50 1.41 9.42
C GLY A 369 -24.07 1.64 10.88
N CYS A 370 -25.03 1.70 11.81
CA CYS A 370 -24.77 1.94 13.22
C CYS A 370 -24.62 0.67 14.04
N ILE A 371 -25.18 -0.46 13.56
CA ILE A 371 -25.07 -1.80 14.16
C ILE A 371 -24.77 -2.83 13.07
N GLU A 372 -24.26 -4.00 13.46
CA GLU A 372 -24.10 -5.17 12.60
C GLU A 372 -24.69 -6.42 13.25
N PRO A 373 -25.36 -7.29 12.47
CA PRO A 373 -25.78 -8.60 12.92
C PRO A 373 -24.59 -9.57 12.91
N LEU A 374 -24.45 -10.38 13.96
CA LEU A 374 -23.46 -11.44 14.06
C LEU A 374 -24.06 -12.79 13.66
N ALA A 375 -23.19 -13.72 13.20
CA ALA A 375 -23.60 -15.05 12.72
C ALA A 375 -24.37 -15.91 13.76
N ASP A 376 -24.28 -15.56 15.04
CA ASP A 376 -24.96 -16.23 16.15
C ASP A 376 -26.29 -15.54 16.56
N GLY A 377 -26.78 -14.61 15.75
CA GLY A 377 -28.06 -13.91 15.98
C GLY A 377 -27.97 -12.77 17.02
N ARG A 378 -26.77 -12.38 17.45
CA ARG A 378 -26.53 -11.19 18.26
C ARG A 378 -26.29 -9.97 17.38
N PHE A 379 -26.43 -8.80 17.96
CA PHE A 379 -26.19 -7.52 17.31
C PHE A 379 -25.11 -6.75 18.07
N GLN A 380 -24.24 -6.05 17.33
CA GLN A 380 -23.17 -5.25 17.90
C GLN A 380 -23.24 -3.83 17.36
N ARG A 381 -23.11 -2.84 18.26
CA ARG A 381 -22.94 -1.46 17.84
C ARG A 381 -21.56 -1.26 17.23
N LEU A 382 -21.52 -0.62 16.07
CA LEU A 382 -20.28 -0.21 15.43
C LEU A 382 -19.73 1.02 16.14
N LYS A 383 -18.40 1.09 16.31
CA LYS A 383 -17.76 2.27 16.90
C LYS A 383 -17.97 3.48 16.00
N PRO A 384 -18.30 4.66 16.55
CA PRO A 384 -18.42 5.89 15.79
C PRO A 384 -17.09 6.30 15.14
#